data_b2510c897c698815f44278ea6fa0a73e
#
_entry.id   b2510c897c698815f44278ea6fa0a73e
#
_cell.length_a   1.000
_cell.length_b   1.000
_cell.length_c   1.000
_cell.angle_alpha   90.00
_cell.angle_beta   90.00
_cell.angle_gamma   90.00
#
_symmetry.space_group_name_H-M   'P 1'
#
loop_
_entity.id
_entity.type
_entity.pdbx_description
1 polymer ?
#
loop_
_entity_poly.entity_id
_entity_poly.type
_entity_poly.pdbx_seq_one_letter_code
_entity_poly.pdbx_strand_id
1 'polypeptide(L)'
;MNILNIELASVEQTDLGFEHWVDVTYQAPVLKNEYTVKLLLLMECKIEDQEVIEYLVSTWKYRDLVLHSVRMYELERESMN
;
A
#
# COMPACT_ATOMS: atom_id res chain seq x y z
N MET A 1 5.27 -9.30 9.54
CA MET A 1 5.57 -8.41 8.41
C MET A 1 5.84 -7.01 8.90
N ASN A 2 6.88 -6.39 8.38
CA ASN A 2 7.30 -5.04 8.74
C ASN A 2 7.04 -4.06 7.60
N ILE A 3 6.23 -3.05 7.84
CA ILE A 3 6.07 -1.94 6.89
C ILE A 3 7.21 -0.96 7.16
N LEU A 4 8.07 -0.76 6.17
CA LEU A 4 9.26 0.07 6.30
C LEU A 4 9.04 1.51 5.86
N ASN A 5 8.20 1.71 4.83
CA ASN A 5 7.94 3.03 4.28
C ASN A 5 6.58 3.09 3.62
N ILE A 6 5.94 4.25 3.71
CA ILE A 6 4.66 4.54 3.06
C ILE A 6 4.83 5.89 2.37
N GLU A 7 4.62 5.94 1.07
CA GLU A 7 4.82 7.17 0.29
C GLU A 7 3.66 7.40 -0.66
N LEU A 8 3.08 8.60 -0.60
CA LEU A 8 2.03 9.01 -1.54
C LEU A 8 2.69 9.31 -2.89
N ALA A 9 2.36 8.51 -3.90
CA ALA A 9 2.92 8.64 -5.24
C ALA A 9 2.16 9.64 -6.09
N SER A 10 0.84 9.55 -6.13
CA SER A 10 0.01 10.47 -6.92
C SER A 10 -1.43 10.50 -6.40
N VAL A 11 -2.14 11.57 -6.78
CA VAL A 11 -3.57 11.71 -6.50
C VAL A 11 -4.26 12.13 -7.80
N GLU A 12 -5.31 11.41 -8.19
CA GLU A 12 -6.10 11.74 -9.36
C GLU A 12 -7.57 11.89 -8.98
N GLN A 13 -8.21 12.94 -9.49
CA GLN A 13 -9.65 13.12 -9.34
C GLN A 13 -10.38 12.32 -10.40
N THR A 14 -11.38 11.54 -9.96
CA THR A 14 -12.24 10.74 -10.84
C THR A 14 -13.70 11.02 -10.51
N ASP A 15 -14.62 10.44 -11.28
CA ASP A 15 -16.05 10.56 -11.02
C ASP A 15 -16.46 9.93 -9.67
N LEU A 16 -15.68 9.01 -9.16
CA LEU A 16 -15.95 8.32 -7.90
C LEU A 16 -15.29 8.99 -6.68
N GLY A 17 -14.41 9.97 -6.90
CA GLY A 17 -13.67 10.64 -5.84
C GLY A 17 -12.22 10.85 -6.20
N PHE A 18 -11.35 10.82 -5.20
CA PHE A 18 -9.91 11.01 -5.39
C PHE A 18 -9.19 9.69 -5.21
N GLU A 19 -8.51 9.24 -6.26
CA GLU A 19 -7.68 8.05 -6.23
C GLU A 19 -6.28 8.41 -5.74
N HIS A 20 -5.91 7.87 -4.57
CA HIS A 20 -4.59 8.08 -3.98
C HIS A 20 -3.77 6.81 -4.22
N TRP A 21 -2.70 6.94 -5.02
CA TRP A 21 -1.75 5.85 -5.24
C TRP A 21 -0.64 5.95 -4.21
N VAL A 22 -0.50 4.92 -3.41
CA VAL A 22 0.45 4.89 -2.29
C VAL A 22 1.42 3.74 -2.49
N ASP A 23 2.71 4.03 -2.43
CA ASP A 23 3.75 3.01 -2.47
C ASP A 23 4.06 2.57 -1.04
N VAL A 24 3.87 1.29 -0.76
CA VAL A 24 4.14 0.70 0.56
C VAL A 24 5.31 -0.25 0.42
N THR A 25 6.40 0.06 1.11
CA THR A 25 7.59 -0.80 1.16
C THR A 25 7.57 -1.62 2.44
N TYR A 26 7.74 -2.91 2.31
CA TYR A 26 7.70 -3.83 3.44
C TYR A 26 8.85 -4.83 3.37
N GLN A 27 9.15 -5.43 4.51
CA GLN A 27 10.14 -6.50 4.61
C GLN A 27 9.43 -7.84 4.80
N ALA A 28 9.70 -8.79 3.92
CA ALA A 28 9.13 -10.13 4.01
C ALA A 28 9.64 -10.84 5.28
N PRO A 29 8.76 -11.57 6.00
CA PRO A 29 9.13 -12.13 7.30
C PRO A 29 10.16 -13.25 7.21
N VAL A 30 10.17 -14.02 6.13
CA VAL A 30 11.05 -15.19 5.99
C VAL A 30 12.36 -14.84 5.28
N LEU A 31 12.26 -14.25 4.07
CA LEU A 31 13.42 -13.96 3.24
C LEU A 31 14.12 -12.66 3.60
N LYS A 32 13.48 -11.78 4.37
CA LYS A 32 14.01 -10.48 4.77
C LYS A 32 14.25 -9.52 3.59
N ASN A 33 13.76 -9.85 2.41
CA ASN A 33 13.85 -8.98 1.24
C ASN A 33 12.84 -7.83 1.36
N GLU A 34 13.18 -6.70 0.77
CA GLU A 34 12.28 -5.54 0.71
C GLU A 34 11.50 -5.55 -0.60
N TYR A 35 10.20 -5.29 -0.51
CA TYR A 35 9.31 -5.21 -1.65
C TYR A 35 8.48 -3.95 -1.57
N THR A 36 8.15 -3.37 -2.72
CA THR A 36 7.26 -2.21 -2.79
C THR A 36 6.00 -2.61 -3.56
N VAL A 37 4.84 -2.40 -2.95
CA VAL A 37 3.54 -2.64 -3.58
C VAL A 37 2.78 -1.34 -3.69
N LYS A 38 1.93 -1.21 -4.71
CA LYS A 38 1.07 -0.05 -4.90
C LYS A 38 -0.30 -0.32 -4.31
N LEU A 39 -0.77 0.60 -3.48
CA LEU A 39 -2.08 0.54 -2.86
C LEU A 39 -2.93 1.71 -3.38
N LEU A 40 -4.16 1.41 -3.79
CA LEU A 40 -5.11 2.43 -4.20
C LEU A 40 -6.07 2.73 -3.06
N LEU A 41 -6.09 4.00 -2.63
CA LEU A 41 -7.04 4.50 -1.65
C LEU A 41 -8.02 5.45 -2.36
N LEU A 42 -9.29 5.07 -2.42
CA LEU A 42 -10.33 5.93 -2.97
C LEU A 42 -10.98 6.70 -1.82
N MET A 43 -10.85 8.03 -1.85
CA MET A 43 -11.33 8.92 -0.80
C MET A 43 -12.25 9.98 -1.39
N GLU A 44 -13.13 10.53 -0.56
CA GLU A 44 -14.06 11.58 -0.98
C GLU A 44 -13.37 12.93 -1.16
N CYS A 45 -12.23 13.14 -0.51
CA CYS A 45 -11.46 14.38 -0.61
C CYS A 45 -9.99 14.09 -0.85
N LYS A 46 -9.28 15.08 -1.41
CA LYS A 46 -7.85 14.98 -1.65
C LYS A 46 -7.10 15.09 -0.33
N ILE A 47 -6.26 14.09 -0.05
CA ILE A 47 -5.42 14.04 1.14
C ILE A 47 -3.98 14.26 0.71
N GLU A 48 -3.37 15.36 1.16
CA GLU A 48 -1.99 15.71 0.83
C GLU A 48 -1.03 15.49 2.00
N ASP A 49 -1.57 15.32 3.21
CA ASP A 49 -0.76 15.16 4.42
C ASP A 49 -0.23 13.73 4.51
N GLN A 50 1.08 13.60 4.48
CA GLN A 50 1.80 12.32 4.57
C GLN A 50 1.42 11.56 5.85
N GLU A 51 1.27 12.25 6.98
CA GLU A 51 0.91 11.61 8.24
C GLU A 51 -0.47 10.98 8.20
N VAL A 52 -1.43 11.63 7.51
CA VAL A 52 -2.78 11.09 7.34
C VAL A 52 -2.74 9.84 6.46
N ILE A 53 -1.96 9.86 5.39
CA ILE A 53 -1.80 8.70 4.51
C ILE A 53 -1.19 7.52 5.30
N GLU A 54 -0.16 7.76 6.08
CA GLU A 54 0.46 6.74 6.92
C GLU A 54 -0.53 6.16 7.93
N TYR A 55 -1.34 7.04 8.54
CA TYR A 55 -2.37 6.61 9.47
C TYR A 55 -3.41 5.72 8.80
N LEU A 56 -3.91 6.11 7.62
CA LEU A 56 -4.91 5.34 6.88
C LEU A 56 -4.39 3.97 6.48
N VAL A 57 -3.16 3.90 5.99
CA VAL A 57 -2.54 2.62 5.61
C VAL A 57 -2.29 1.75 6.85
N SER A 58 -1.99 2.37 7.98
CA SER A 58 -1.70 1.67 9.23
C SER A 58 -2.95 1.23 9.99
N THR A 59 -4.15 1.78 9.66
CA THR A 59 -5.38 1.29 10.26
C THR A 59 -5.64 -0.14 9.79
N TRP A 60 -6.29 -0.92 10.62
CA TRP A 60 -6.41 -2.35 10.32
C TRP A 60 -7.17 -2.62 9.02
N LYS A 61 -8.10 -1.75 8.62
CA LYS A 61 -8.85 -1.90 7.37
C LYS A 61 -7.92 -1.88 6.14
N TYR A 62 -7.06 -0.86 6.04
CA TYR A 62 -6.13 -0.74 4.93
C TYR A 62 -4.91 -1.65 5.12
N ARG A 63 -4.55 -1.92 6.36
CA ARG A 63 -3.48 -2.86 6.68
C ARG A 63 -3.79 -4.24 6.13
N ASP A 64 -5.04 -4.70 6.25
CA ASP A 64 -5.45 -6.00 5.70
C ASP A 64 -5.35 -6.03 4.18
N LEU A 65 -5.71 -4.92 3.50
CA LEU A 65 -5.55 -4.80 2.05
C LEU A 65 -4.09 -4.85 1.64
N VAL A 66 -3.22 -4.16 2.37
CA VAL A 66 -1.77 -4.21 2.14
C VAL A 66 -1.25 -5.63 2.34
N LEU A 67 -1.61 -6.27 3.44
CA LEU A 67 -1.20 -7.65 3.72
C LEU A 67 -1.66 -8.61 2.63
N HIS A 68 -2.89 -8.45 2.14
CA HIS A 68 -3.41 -9.26 1.05
C HIS A 68 -2.60 -9.05 -0.23
N SER A 69 -2.33 -7.80 -0.59
CA SER A 69 -1.55 -7.45 -1.78
C SER A 69 -0.13 -8.01 -1.70
N VAL A 70 0.49 -7.92 -0.54
CA VAL A 70 1.81 -8.47 -0.26
C VAL A 70 1.82 -9.98 -0.46
N ARG A 71 0.82 -10.66 0.12
CA ARG A 71 0.71 -12.12 0.02
C ARG A 71 0.53 -12.57 -1.42
N MET A 72 -0.31 -11.87 -2.18
CA MET A 72 -0.52 -12.16 -3.61
C MET A 72 0.76 -11.96 -4.41
N TYR A 73 1.49 -10.89 -4.12
CA TYR A 73 2.76 -10.60 -4.78
C TYR A 73 3.80 -11.68 -4.50
N GLU A 74 3.91 -12.14 -3.26
CA GLU A 74 4.83 -13.23 -2.89
C GLU A 74 4.46 -14.54 -3.58
N LEU A 75 3.17 -14.86 -3.67
CA LEU A 75 2.69 -16.06 -4.37
C LEU A 75 3.02 -16.02 -5.85
N GLU A 76 2.86 -14.86 -6.51
CA GLU A 76 3.22 -14.70 -7.91
C GLU A 76 4.71 -14.92 -8.13
N ARG A 77 5.56 -14.41 -7.25
CA ARG A 77 7.00 -14.61 -7.35
C ARG A 77 7.40 -16.07 -7.17
N GLU A 78 6.77 -16.76 -6.25
CA GLU A 78 7.02 -18.20 -6.04
C GLU A 78 6.60 -19.01 -7.25
N SER A 79 5.48 -18.68 -7.89
CA SER A 79 5.00 -19.41 -9.05
C SER A 79 5.82 -19.16 -10.31
N MET A 80 6.61 -18.10 -10.35
CA MET A 80 7.49 -17.78 -11.48
C MET A 80 8.85 -18.49 -11.41
N ASN A 81 9.12 -19.14 -10.32
CA ASN A 81 10.31 -19.93 -10.13
C ASN A 81 10.01 -21.41 -10.33
#